data_d3e369c0ea24ed65385810ca341a3e1d
#
_entry.id   d3e369c0ea24ed65385810ca341a3e1d
#
_cell.length_a   1.000
_cell.length_b   1.000
_cell.length_c   1.000
_cell.angle_alpha   90.00
_cell.angle_beta   90.00
_cell.angle_gamma   90.00
#
_symmetry.space_group_name_H-M   'P 1'
#
loop_
_entity.id
_entity.type
_entity.pdbx_description
1 polymer ?
#
loop_
_entity_poly.entity_id
_entity_poly.type
_entity_poly.pdbx_seq_one_letter_code
_entity_poly.pdbx_strand_id
1 'polypeptide(L)'
;MAGKLKLVAALGAIILMGGAIALADRQTAPEAATASAISGFSRDATADLQGYYIPLWNAETSVSAKYRAGNFVLNNLAISTKTELAAFEKSGASGIKNYAPVMLEFDDVTSPTGENELGQTYYETTERILPDAYAITADTLTFKGTGPTLGTVTFTGKADPKGIKAARNAPAHISKGAVLTGTLTVGDTVIENVELMWYGGE
;
A
#
# COMPACT_ATOMS: atom_id res chain seq x y z
N MET A 1 38.04 -44.56 61.32
CA MET A 1 37.67 -45.93 60.96
C MET A 1 37.27 -45.95 59.49
N ALA A 2 37.90 -46.83 58.80
CA ALA A 2 37.87 -46.94 57.35
C ALA A 2 36.60 -47.65 56.87
N GLY A 3 36.07 -47.25 55.73
CA GLY A 3 34.97 -47.92 55.10
C GLY A 3 34.94 -47.67 53.61
N LYS A 4 35.68 -48.42 52.96
CA LYS A 4 35.78 -49.04 51.64
C LYS A 4 34.84 -48.58 50.54
N LEU A 5 35.48 -48.07 49.54
CA LEU A 5 35.14 -47.96 48.12
C LEU A 5 34.55 -49.25 47.54
N LYS A 6 33.42 -49.17 46.85
CA LYS A 6 33.04 -50.17 45.86
C LYS A 6 32.65 -49.48 44.56
N LEU A 7 33.53 -49.63 43.59
CA LEU A 7 33.35 -49.35 42.17
C LEU A 7 32.42 -50.42 41.59
N VAL A 8 31.30 -50.02 40.96
CA VAL A 8 30.56 -50.90 40.08
C VAL A 8 30.40 -50.20 38.74
N ALA A 9 31.12 -50.74 37.80
CA ALA A 9 30.94 -50.43 36.39
C ALA A 9 29.66 -51.11 35.88
N ALA A 10 28.78 -50.39 35.24
CA ALA A 10 27.73 -50.93 34.43
C ALA A 10 27.75 -50.31 33.05
N LEU A 11 27.99 -51.19 32.10
CA LEU A 11 27.98 -50.96 30.66
C LEU A 11 26.55 -50.55 30.19
N GLY A 12 26.53 -49.66 29.23
CA GLY A 12 25.81 -49.80 27.99
C GLY A 12 24.36 -49.43 27.95
N ALA A 13 24.05 -48.53 27.17
CA ALA A 13 23.12 -48.61 26.02
C ALA A 13 23.06 -47.25 25.35
N ILE A 14 23.68 -47.15 24.22
CA ILE A 14 23.48 -46.02 23.30
C ILE A 14 22.12 -46.25 22.66
N ILE A 15 21.10 -45.52 23.11
CA ILE A 15 19.83 -45.38 22.39
C ILE A 15 19.99 -44.22 21.44
N LEU A 16 20.21 -44.50 20.16
CA LEU A 16 20.03 -43.58 19.06
C LEU A 16 18.54 -43.23 18.94
N MET A 17 18.11 -42.19 19.64
CA MET A 17 16.85 -41.54 19.31
C MET A 17 17.09 -40.62 18.12
N GLY A 18 16.64 -41.08 16.95
CA GLY A 18 16.51 -40.27 15.76
C GLY A 18 15.56 -39.10 16.04
N GLY A 19 16.13 -37.93 16.31
CA GLY A 19 15.38 -36.70 16.34
C GLY A 19 14.94 -36.37 14.90
N ALA A 20 13.65 -36.56 14.61
CA ALA A 20 13.03 -35.97 13.45
C ALA A 20 13.17 -34.43 13.58
N ILE A 21 14.08 -33.85 12.82
CA ILE A 21 14.12 -32.41 12.62
C ILE A 21 12.86 -32.08 11.80
N ALA A 22 11.83 -31.58 12.46
CA ALA A 22 10.74 -30.91 11.78
C ALA A 22 11.33 -29.70 11.07
N LEU A 23 11.51 -29.83 9.77
CA LEU A 23 11.66 -28.69 8.88
C LEU A 23 10.40 -27.86 9.04
N ALA A 24 10.49 -26.83 9.90
CA ALA A 24 9.50 -25.76 9.90
C ALA A 24 9.52 -25.15 8.49
N ASP A 25 8.45 -25.40 7.78
CA ASP A 25 8.14 -24.76 6.51
C ASP A 25 8.19 -23.25 6.77
N ARG A 26 9.32 -22.63 6.43
CA ARG A 26 9.41 -21.18 6.36
C ARG A 26 8.51 -20.80 5.20
N GLN A 27 7.26 -20.53 5.51
CA GLN A 27 6.41 -19.72 4.64
C GLN A 27 7.18 -18.41 4.41
N THR A 28 7.91 -18.36 3.28
CA THR A 28 8.42 -17.11 2.75
C THR A 28 7.22 -16.22 2.55
N ALA A 29 7.13 -15.18 3.40
CA ALA A 29 6.23 -14.07 3.13
C ALA A 29 6.42 -13.66 1.66
N PRO A 30 5.34 -13.35 0.91
CA PRO A 30 5.47 -12.92 -0.46
C PRO A 30 6.44 -11.74 -0.47
N GLU A 31 7.55 -11.92 -1.17
CA GLU A 31 8.56 -10.89 -1.40
C GLU A 31 7.81 -9.70 -2.00
N ALA A 32 7.69 -8.63 -1.20
CA ALA A 32 7.11 -7.38 -1.66
C ALA A 32 7.96 -6.95 -2.84
N ALA A 33 7.41 -7.09 -4.05
CA ALA A 33 8.06 -6.62 -5.28
C ALA A 33 8.38 -5.14 -5.04
N THR A 34 9.64 -4.86 -4.86
CA THR A 34 10.12 -3.57 -4.41
C THR A 34 9.75 -2.54 -5.49
N ALA A 35 8.83 -1.64 -5.17
CA ALA A 35 8.42 -0.54 -6.05
C ALA A 35 9.62 0.30 -6.56
N SER A 36 10.79 0.14 -5.95
CA SER A 36 12.06 0.73 -6.38
C SER A 36 12.55 0.24 -7.75
N ALA A 37 12.02 -0.88 -8.28
CA ALA A 37 12.51 -1.50 -9.52
C ALA A 37 11.73 -1.10 -10.77
N ILE A 38 10.59 -0.38 -10.64
CA ILE A 38 9.81 0.05 -11.81
C ILE A 38 10.46 1.26 -12.49
N SER A 39 10.40 1.26 -13.80
CA SER A 39 10.82 2.38 -14.64
C SER A 39 9.79 2.63 -15.75
N GLY A 40 9.47 3.91 -15.99
CA GLY A 40 8.49 4.31 -16.99
C GLY A 40 7.05 3.98 -16.61
N PHE A 41 6.18 4.04 -17.60
CA PHE A 41 4.74 3.92 -17.42
C PHE A 41 4.23 2.72 -18.23
N SER A 42 3.58 1.78 -17.55
CA SER A 42 3.04 0.59 -18.19
C SER A 42 1.67 0.21 -17.64
N ARG A 43 0.83 -0.36 -18.50
CA ARG A 43 -0.50 -0.79 -18.13
C ARG A 43 -0.95 -1.95 -19.03
N ASP A 44 -1.54 -2.98 -18.42
CA ASP A 44 -2.23 -4.02 -19.15
C ASP A 44 -3.49 -3.46 -19.83
N ALA A 45 -3.75 -3.87 -21.07
CA ALA A 45 -4.91 -3.42 -21.82
C ALA A 45 -6.25 -3.76 -21.12
N THR A 46 -6.27 -4.84 -20.33
CA THR A 46 -7.42 -5.32 -19.57
C THR A 46 -7.58 -4.63 -18.23
N ALA A 47 -6.57 -3.90 -17.77
CA ALA A 47 -6.62 -3.19 -16.47
C ALA A 47 -7.77 -2.19 -16.45
N ASP A 48 -8.56 -2.23 -15.37
CA ASP A 48 -9.70 -1.34 -15.15
C ASP A 48 -9.83 -0.96 -13.68
N LEU A 49 -8.82 -0.21 -13.22
CA LEU A 49 -8.73 0.27 -11.84
C LEU A 49 -9.11 1.76 -11.70
N GLN A 50 -9.78 2.35 -12.69
CA GLN A 50 -10.20 3.75 -12.63
C GLN A 50 -11.03 4.06 -11.38
N GLY A 51 -10.74 5.20 -10.71
CA GLY A 51 -11.47 5.74 -9.57
C GLY A 51 -10.57 6.39 -8.54
N TYR A 52 -11.17 6.83 -7.46
CA TYR A 52 -10.47 7.31 -6.28
C TYR A 52 -10.42 6.21 -5.23
N TYR A 53 -9.29 6.10 -4.58
CA TYR A 53 -9.04 5.12 -3.53
C TYR A 53 -8.74 5.89 -2.26
N ILE A 54 -9.69 5.91 -1.33
CA ILE A 54 -9.59 6.64 -0.06
C ILE A 54 -9.29 5.67 1.08
N PRO A 55 -8.55 6.09 2.11
CA PRO A 55 -8.29 5.25 3.27
C PRO A 55 -9.57 4.64 3.85
N LEU A 56 -9.56 3.33 4.11
CA LEU A 56 -10.69 2.65 4.74
C LEU A 56 -10.88 3.20 6.15
N TRP A 57 -12.04 3.80 6.35
CA TRP A 57 -12.42 4.35 7.63
C TRP A 57 -13.19 3.32 8.45
N ASN A 58 -12.68 3.04 9.64
CA ASN A 58 -13.42 2.32 10.66
C ASN A 58 -13.46 3.16 11.96
N ALA A 59 -14.48 2.95 12.78
CA ALA A 59 -14.68 3.71 14.01
C ALA A 59 -13.59 3.46 15.08
N GLU A 60 -12.79 2.40 14.93
CA GLU A 60 -11.80 1.98 15.92
C GLU A 60 -10.41 2.56 15.64
N THR A 61 -10.13 2.96 14.40
CA THR A 61 -8.80 3.44 14.00
C THR A 61 -8.91 4.86 13.45
N SER A 62 -8.21 5.80 14.07
CA SER A 62 -8.02 7.12 13.47
C SER A 62 -7.28 6.96 12.15
N VAL A 63 -7.93 7.29 11.03
CA VAL A 63 -7.33 7.26 9.69
C VAL A 63 -6.01 8.03 9.68
N SER A 64 -5.99 9.19 10.36
CA SER A 64 -4.81 10.03 10.46
C SER A 64 -3.63 9.36 11.17
N ALA A 65 -3.88 8.45 12.11
CA ALA A 65 -2.80 7.75 12.81
C ALA A 65 -2.21 6.61 11.96
N LYS A 66 -3.07 5.84 11.26
CA LYS A 66 -2.64 4.66 10.47
C LYS A 66 -1.87 5.03 9.20
N TYR A 67 -2.26 6.10 8.52
CA TYR A 67 -1.74 6.46 7.19
C TYR A 67 -0.83 7.68 7.21
N ARG A 68 -0.13 7.89 8.33
CA ARG A 68 0.66 9.09 8.60
C ARG A 68 2.15 8.89 8.34
N ALA A 69 2.75 9.86 7.64
CA ALA A 69 4.19 10.03 7.50
C ALA A 69 4.57 11.47 7.92
N GLY A 70 5.17 11.63 9.09
CA GLY A 70 5.44 12.95 9.65
C GLY A 70 4.16 13.76 9.89
N ASN A 71 4.06 14.93 9.27
CA ASN A 71 2.88 15.81 9.33
C ASN A 71 1.83 15.46 8.28
N PHE A 72 2.13 14.59 7.32
CA PHE A 72 1.27 14.27 6.20
C PHE A 72 0.50 12.98 6.42
N VAL A 73 -0.76 12.98 5.97
CA VAL A 73 -1.65 11.82 5.99
C VAL A 73 -2.12 11.55 4.57
N LEU A 74 -2.12 10.30 4.13
CA LEU A 74 -2.67 9.92 2.84
C LEU A 74 -4.16 10.29 2.78
N ASN A 75 -4.50 11.15 1.83
CA ASN A 75 -5.88 11.53 1.53
C ASN A 75 -6.48 10.57 0.52
N ASN A 76 -5.86 10.44 -0.65
CA ASN A 76 -6.33 9.52 -1.68
C ASN A 76 -5.21 9.07 -2.63
N LEU A 77 -5.50 8.01 -3.37
CA LEU A 77 -4.82 7.58 -4.58
C LEU A 77 -5.83 7.65 -5.72
N ALA A 78 -5.52 8.38 -6.78
CA ALA A 78 -6.37 8.54 -7.94
C ALA A 78 -5.83 7.77 -9.14
N ILE A 79 -6.71 7.11 -9.88
CA ILE A 79 -6.43 6.47 -11.18
C ILE A 79 -7.48 6.96 -12.17
N SER A 80 -7.04 7.65 -13.20
CA SER A 80 -7.90 8.25 -14.22
C SER A 80 -8.40 7.22 -15.26
N THR A 81 -9.09 7.73 -16.25
CA THR A 81 -9.64 6.96 -17.35
C THR A 81 -8.56 6.29 -18.20
N LYS A 82 -8.91 5.20 -18.87
CA LYS A 82 -8.02 4.52 -19.83
C LYS A 82 -7.49 5.46 -20.91
N THR A 83 -8.30 6.44 -21.33
CA THR A 83 -7.93 7.44 -22.35
C THR A 83 -6.86 8.39 -21.83
N GLU A 84 -7.00 8.89 -20.61
CA GLU A 84 -6.02 9.78 -19.99
C GLU A 84 -4.72 9.06 -19.67
N LEU A 85 -4.79 7.82 -19.18
CA LEU A 85 -3.63 6.96 -18.99
C LEU A 85 -2.87 6.76 -20.30
N ALA A 86 -3.56 6.40 -21.40
CA ALA A 86 -2.94 6.18 -22.69
C ALA A 86 -2.31 7.47 -23.29
N ALA A 87 -2.95 8.62 -23.08
CA ALA A 87 -2.41 9.91 -23.50
C ALA A 87 -1.13 10.26 -22.72
N PHE A 88 -1.14 10.03 -21.41
CA PHE A 88 0.02 10.25 -20.55
C PHE A 88 1.18 9.29 -20.86
N GLU A 89 0.90 8.00 -21.04
CA GLU A 89 1.90 6.99 -21.41
C GLU A 89 2.60 7.32 -22.73
N LYS A 90 1.88 7.97 -23.66
CA LYS A 90 2.43 8.41 -24.94
C LYS A 90 3.24 9.69 -24.86
N SER A 91 2.81 10.66 -24.06
CA SER A 91 3.42 12.00 -23.98
C SER A 91 4.44 12.14 -22.84
N GLY A 92 4.38 11.23 -21.85
CA GLY A 92 5.14 11.33 -20.61
C GLY A 92 4.68 12.51 -19.73
N ALA A 93 5.41 12.76 -18.66
CA ALA A 93 5.11 13.80 -17.67
C ALA A 93 5.36 15.25 -18.18
N SER A 94 5.73 15.42 -19.45
CA SER A 94 6.10 16.73 -20.01
C SER A 94 4.91 17.68 -20.01
N GLY A 95 5.00 18.74 -19.19
CA GLY A 95 4.00 19.82 -19.14
C GLY A 95 2.93 19.68 -18.07
N ILE A 96 2.88 18.59 -17.30
CA ILE A 96 1.92 18.39 -16.22
C ILE A 96 2.55 18.85 -14.90
N LYS A 97 2.00 19.91 -14.29
CA LYS A 97 2.54 20.47 -13.04
C LYS A 97 1.79 20.01 -11.80
N ASN A 98 0.48 19.80 -11.88
CA ASN A 98 -0.37 19.60 -10.70
C ASN A 98 -1.30 18.40 -10.79
N TYR A 99 -1.29 17.66 -11.90
CA TYR A 99 -2.18 16.53 -12.14
C TYR A 99 -1.50 15.48 -13.00
N ALA A 100 -1.70 14.22 -12.66
CA ALA A 100 -1.32 13.08 -13.48
C ALA A 100 -2.42 12.00 -13.39
N PRO A 101 -2.54 11.11 -14.38
CA PRO A 101 -3.61 10.09 -14.40
C PRO A 101 -3.44 9.01 -13.33
N VAL A 102 -2.28 8.93 -12.68
CA VAL A 102 -2.08 8.18 -11.44
C VAL A 102 -1.35 9.11 -10.48
N MET A 103 -1.92 9.36 -9.32
CA MET A 103 -1.30 10.22 -8.32
C MET A 103 -1.74 9.87 -6.91
N LEU A 104 -0.92 10.21 -5.93
CA LEU A 104 -1.29 10.20 -4.51
C LEU A 104 -1.42 11.64 -4.03
N GLU A 105 -2.38 11.87 -3.14
CA GLU A 105 -2.55 13.16 -2.47
C GLU A 105 -2.44 12.97 -0.95
N PHE A 106 -1.70 13.87 -0.31
CA PHE A 106 -1.47 13.89 1.13
C PHE A 106 -1.86 15.24 1.70
N ASP A 107 -2.53 15.23 2.84
CA ASP A 107 -2.89 16.43 3.58
C ASP A 107 -1.87 16.69 4.69
N ASP A 108 -1.36 17.92 4.81
CA ASP A 108 -0.61 18.36 5.98
C ASP A 108 -1.60 18.64 7.12
N VAL A 109 -1.70 17.70 8.07
CA VAL A 109 -2.63 17.79 9.20
C VAL A 109 -2.20 18.79 10.28
N THR A 110 -1.09 19.50 10.06
CA THR A 110 -0.65 20.62 10.90
C THR A 110 -0.95 21.98 10.28
N SER A 111 -1.40 22.00 9.01
CA SER A 111 -1.81 23.22 8.33
C SER A 111 -3.16 23.73 8.89
N PRO A 112 -3.48 25.03 8.66
CA PRO A 112 -4.81 25.53 8.94
C PRO A 112 -5.89 24.71 8.23
N THR A 113 -7.10 24.75 8.78
CA THR A 113 -8.26 24.10 8.17
C THR A 113 -9.26 25.13 7.67
N GLY A 114 -9.89 24.84 6.53
CA GLY A 114 -11.05 25.56 6.02
C GLY A 114 -12.31 24.68 6.01
N GLU A 115 -13.44 25.29 5.66
CA GLU A 115 -14.69 24.57 5.39
C GLU A 115 -15.10 24.82 3.94
N ASN A 116 -15.56 23.78 3.24
CA ASN A 116 -16.12 23.95 1.91
C ASN A 116 -17.61 24.34 1.98
N GLU A 117 -18.26 24.56 0.83
CA GLU A 117 -19.67 24.96 0.72
C GLU A 117 -20.64 23.92 1.32
N LEU A 118 -20.19 22.68 1.53
CA LEU A 118 -20.97 21.60 2.14
C LEU A 118 -20.72 21.48 3.65
N GLY A 119 -19.93 22.39 4.25
CA GLY A 119 -19.56 22.35 5.67
C GLY A 119 -18.56 21.26 6.00
N GLN A 120 -17.86 20.71 5.01
CA GLN A 120 -16.80 19.71 5.23
C GLN A 120 -15.49 20.43 5.50
N THR A 121 -14.82 20.01 6.57
CA THR A 121 -13.49 20.52 6.91
C THR A 121 -12.44 19.91 5.99
N TYR A 122 -11.51 20.74 5.49
CA TYR A 122 -10.35 20.32 4.73
C TYR A 122 -9.08 21.01 5.26
N TYR A 123 -7.91 20.43 5.02
CA TYR A 123 -6.62 21.04 5.29
C TYR A 123 -6.21 21.95 4.13
N GLU A 124 -5.70 23.15 4.44
CA GLU A 124 -5.34 24.15 3.40
C GLU A 124 -4.07 23.76 2.64
N THR A 125 -3.22 22.91 3.23
CA THR A 125 -1.98 22.46 2.58
C THR A 125 -2.09 20.98 2.22
N THR A 126 -1.96 20.71 0.91
CA THR A 126 -1.89 19.36 0.37
C THR A 126 -0.64 19.20 -0.50
N GLU A 127 -0.10 17.98 -0.57
CA GLU A 127 0.98 17.63 -1.48
C GLU A 127 0.54 16.50 -2.41
N ARG A 128 0.63 16.74 -3.72
CA ARG A 128 0.34 15.76 -4.77
C ARG A 128 1.63 15.15 -5.27
N ILE A 129 1.71 13.84 -5.17
CA ILE A 129 2.83 13.06 -5.69
C ILE A 129 2.46 12.57 -7.09
N LEU A 130 3.10 13.15 -8.08
CA LEU A 130 2.97 12.75 -9.47
C LEU A 130 3.90 11.58 -9.78
N PRO A 131 3.58 10.71 -10.75
CA PRO A 131 4.36 9.51 -10.99
C PRO A 131 5.67 9.81 -11.74
N ASP A 132 6.76 9.29 -11.21
CA ASP A 132 8.01 9.07 -11.96
C ASP A 132 7.91 7.76 -12.76
N ALA A 133 7.16 6.78 -12.22
CA ALA A 133 6.87 5.51 -12.86
C ALA A 133 5.60 4.88 -12.27
N TYR A 134 4.90 4.08 -13.06
CA TYR A 134 3.87 3.16 -12.57
C TYR A 134 3.76 1.91 -13.45
N ALA A 135 3.26 0.84 -12.82
CA ALA A 135 2.83 -0.37 -13.52
C ALA A 135 1.45 -0.78 -13.02
N ILE A 136 0.49 -0.95 -13.92
CA ILE A 136 -0.89 -1.36 -13.63
C ILE A 136 -1.19 -2.66 -14.37
N THR A 137 -1.56 -3.70 -13.63
CA THR A 137 -2.08 -4.94 -14.20
C THR A 137 -3.59 -5.04 -13.98
N ALA A 138 -4.17 -6.19 -14.27
CA ALA A 138 -5.58 -6.43 -14.02
C ALA A 138 -5.95 -6.30 -12.53
N ASP A 139 -5.02 -6.59 -11.62
CA ASP A 139 -5.26 -6.65 -10.18
C ASP A 139 -4.11 -6.09 -9.32
N THR A 140 -3.11 -5.45 -9.91
CA THR A 140 -2.00 -4.84 -9.15
C THR A 140 -1.74 -3.41 -9.60
N LEU A 141 -1.27 -2.59 -8.66
CA LEU A 141 -0.73 -1.26 -8.89
C LEU A 141 0.63 -1.16 -8.22
N THR A 142 1.64 -0.77 -8.99
CA THR A 142 2.91 -0.31 -8.45
C THR A 142 3.11 1.13 -8.90
N PHE A 143 3.46 2.01 -7.97
CA PHE A 143 3.65 3.44 -8.18
C PHE A 143 4.95 3.91 -7.54
N LYS A 144 5.61 4.83 -8.20
CA LYS A 144 6.74 5.59 -7.66
C LYS A 144 6.61 7.04 -8.12
N GLY A 145 6.80 7.97 -7.19
CA GLY A 145 6.83 9.40 -7.47
C GLY A 145 7.71 10.14 -6.47
N THR A 146 7.98 11.39 -6.74
CA THR A 146 8.81 12.24 -5.89
C THR A 146 8.11 13.56 -5.64
N GLY A 147 7.94 13.91 -4.38
CA GLY A 147 7.38 15.19 -3.95
C GLY A 147 8.43 16.12 -3.35
N PRO A 148 8.17 17.43 -3.32
CA PRO A 148 9.10 18.42 -2.80
C PRO A 148 9.32 18.31 -1.28
N THR A 149 8.30 17.89 -0.51
CA THR A 149 8.38 17.78 0.95
C THR A 149 8.51 16.34 1.38
N LEU A 150 7.71 15.43 0.79
CA LEU A 150 7.66 14.03 1.17
C LEU A 150 8.81 13.19 0.58
N GLY A 151 9.55 13.74 -0.39
CA GLY A 151 10.62 12.99 -1.06
C GLY A 151 10.07 11.84 -1.91
N THR A 152 10.77 10.71 -1.92
CA THR A 152 10.34 9.55 -2.69
C THR A 152 9.14 8.87 -2.02
N VAL A 153 8.08 8.67 -2.79
CA VAL A 153 6.87 7.94 -2.39
C VAL A 153 6.69 6.75 -3.31
N THR A 154 6.49 5.58 -2.71
CA THR A 154 6.17 4.36 -3.47
C THR A 154 4.94 3.68 -2.90
N PHE A 155 4.14 3.07 -3.77
CA PHE A 155 3.02 2.23 -3.39
C PHE A 155 3.06 0.93 -4.20
N THR A 156 2.88 -0.19 -3.52
CA THR A 156 2.68 -1.49 -4.16
C THR A 156 1.44 -2.13 -3.57
N GLY A 157 0.45 -2.38 -4.39
CA GLY A 157 -0.84 -2.87 -3.92
C GLY A 157 -1.48 -3.88 -4.85
N LYS A 158 -2.41 -4.65 -4.24
CA LYS A 158 -3.28 -5.60 -4.90
C LYS A 158 -4.71 -5.10 -4.85
N ALA A 159 -5.34 -5.05 -6.01
CA ALA A 159 -6.73 -4.65 -6.17
C ALA A 159 -7.68 -5.86 -6.17
N ASP A 160 -8.92 -5.62 -5.79
CA ASP A 160 -10.07 -6.51 -6.02
C ASP A 160 -10.93 -5.96 -7.17
N PRO A 161 -10.71 -6.40 -8.43
CA PRO A 161 -11.49 -5.92 -9.57
C PRO A 161 -12.99 -6.22 -9.47
N LYS A 162 -13.36 -7.29 -8.75
CA LYS A 162 -14.76 -7.65 -8.54
C LYS A 162 -15.43 -6.68 -7.57
N GLY A 163 -14.74 -6.33 -6.48
CA GLY A 163 -15.19 -5.34 -5.52
C GLY A 163 -15.32 -3.94 -6.15
N ILE A 164 -14.35 -3.53 -6.96
CA ILE A 164 -14.40 -2.26 -7.73
C ILE A 164 -15.61 -2.24 -8.67
N LYS A 165 -15.82 -3.31 -9.45
CA LYS A 165 -16.98 -3.43 -10.34
C LYS A 165 -18.30 -3.38 -9.58
N ALA A 166 -18.38 -4.04 -8.43
CA ALA A 166 -19.56 -4.00 -7.57
C ALA A 166 -19.83 -2.58 -7.04
N ALA A 167 -18.77 -1.87 -6.62
CA ALA A 167 -18.87 -0.49 -6.13
C ALA A 167 -19.36 0.48 -7.22
N ARG A 168 -18.86 0.35 -8.45
CA ARG A 168 -19.32 1.17 -9.60
C ARG A 168 -20.80 1.00 -9.90
N ASN A 169 -21.35 -0.18 -9.66
CA ASN A 169 -22.77 -0.48 -9.89
C ASN A 169 -23.64 -0.23 -8.65
N ALA A 170 -23.07 0.13 -7.52
CA ALA A 170 -23.79 0.45 -6.31
C ALA A 170 -24.39 1.87 -6.37
N PRO A 171 -25.59 2.13 -5.81
CA PRO A 171 -26.17 3.46 -5.81
C PRO A 171 -25.31 4.55 -5.16
N ALA A 172 -24.51 4.19 -4.16
CA ALA A 172 -23.64 5.12 -3.47
C ALA A 172 -22.29 5.32 -4.16
N HIS A 173 -21.99 4.59 -5.25
CA HIS A 173 -20.71 4.63 -5.95
C HIS A 173 -19.48 4.55 -5.02
N ILE A 174 -19.59 3.72 -3.98
CA ILE A 174 -18.52 3.48 -3.00
C ILE A 174 -18.45 1.99 -2.66
N SER A 175 -17.25 1.47 -2.40
CA SER A 175 -17.08 0.09 -1.97
C SER A 175 -17.44 -0.08 -0.48
N LYS A 176 -17.95 -1.27 -0.11
CA LYS A 176 -18.31 -1.58 1.28
C LYS A 176 -17.11 -1.83 2.19
N GLY A 177 -15.92 -2.00 1.61
CA GLY A 177 -14.68 -2.27 2.32
C GLY A 177 -13.48 -2.01 1.42
N ALA A 178 -12.30 -2.40 1.86
CA ALA A 178 -11.08 -2.26 1.09
C ALA A 178 -11.15 -3.07 -0.21
N VAL A 179 -10.78 -2.43 -1.30
CA VAL A 179 -10.66 -3.05 -2.63
C VAL A 179 -9.29 -2.84 -3.26
N LEU A 180 -8.42 -2.10 -2.58
CA LEU A 180 -7.00 -1.97 -2.89
C LEU A 180 -6.24 -2.03 -1.59
N THR A 181 -5.34 -3.01 -1.46
CA THR A 181 -4.54 -3.20 -0.25
C THR A 181 -3.07 -3.27 -0.62
N GLY A 182 -2.19 -2.79 0.26
CA GLY A 182 -0.77 -2.79 -0.10
C GLY A 182 0.15 -2.18 0.95
N THR A 183 1.32 -1.79 0.49
CA THR A 183 2.35 -1.09 1.27
C THR A 183 2.64 0.26 0.63
N LEU A 184 2.62 1.30 1.44
CA LEU A 184 3.00 2.67 1.09
C LEU A 184 4.31 3.00 1.80
N THR A 185 5.29 3.52 1.05
CA THR A 185 6.52 4.04 1.63
C THR A 185 6.63 5.53 1.30
N VAL A 186 6.90 6.35 2.31
CA VAL A 186 7.06 7.80 2.19
C VAL A 186 8.40 8.17 2.83
N GLY A 187 9.41 8.49 2.01
CA GLY A 187 10.79 8.62 2.49
C GLY A 187 11.24 7.34 3.20
N ASP A 188 11.57 7.44 4.48
CA ASP A 188 11.99 6.30 5.32
C ASP A 188 10.81 5.65 6.08
N THR A 189 9.59 6.20 5.97
CA THR A 189 8.41 5.67 6.68
C THR A 189 7.72 4.61 5.84
N VAL A 190 7.62 3.40 6.37
CA VAL A 190 6.89 2.28 5.75
C VAL A 190 5.55 2.10 6.45
N ILE A 191 4.47 2.16 5.69
CA ILE A 191 3.10 1.93 6.14
C ILE A 191 2.61 0.64 5.50
N GLU A 192 2.61 -0.41 6.28
CA GLU A 192 2.12 -1.72 5.86
C GLU A 192 0.59 -1.82 6.02
N ASN A 193 0.02 -2.79 5.31
CA ASN A 193 -1.42 -3.08 5.39
C ASN A 193 -2.29 -1.83 5.13
N VAL A 194 -1.89 -1.04 4.13
CA VAL A 194 -2.73 0.04 3.61
C VAL A 194 -4.00 -0.58 3.03
N GLU A 195 -5.14 -0.07 3.44
CA GLU A 195 -6.47 -0.53 3.02
C GLU A 195 -7.24 0.65 2.46
N LEU A 196 -7.56 0.59 1.17
CA LEU A 196 -8.25 1.66 0.47
C LEU A 196 -9.60 1.20 -0.07
N MET A 197 -10.63 2.00 0.17
CA MET A 197 -11.97 1.88 -0.41
C MET A 197 -11.97 2.55 -1.78
N TRP A 198 -12.77 2.02 -2.71
CA TRP A 198 -13.04 2.70 -3.98
C TRP A 198 -14.19 3.68 -3.85
N TYR A 199 -14.02 4.85 -4.45
CA TYR A 199 -15.03 5.90 -4.60
C TYR A 199 -15.05 6.39 -6.04
N GLY A 200 -16.24 6.50 -6.61
CA GLY A 200 -16.42 6.88 -8.03
C GLY A 200 -16.27 8.37 -8.33
N GLY A 201 -16.24 9.20 -7.30
CA GLY A 201 -16.44 10.64 -7.45
C GLY A 201 -17.92 11.00 -7.62
N GLU A 202 -18.24 12.25 -7.48
CA GLU A 202 -19.56 12.83 -7.82
C GLU A 202 -19.54 13.36 -9.24
#